data_1fb42f21286d182df0ca7dccc8988e68
#
_entry.id   1fb42f21286d182df0ca7dccc8988e68
#
_cell.length_a   1.000
_cell.length_b   1.000
_cell.length_c   1.000
_cell.angle_alpha   90.00
_cell.angle_beta   90.00
_cell.angle_gamma   90.00
#
_symmetry.space_group_name_H-M   'P 1'
#
loop_
_entity.id
_entity.type
_entity.pdbx_description
1 polymer ?
#
loop_
_entity_poly.entity_id
_entity_poly.type
_entity_poly.pdbx_seq_one_letter_code
_entity_poly.pdbx_strand_id
1 'polypeptide(L)'
;HNKKRHKFSTGISVPTDIWRKDNSGVNTSPKLFTGLKMTPLTAANINKELDKLKRSFAQAWGEELKGDSFDIDRVITAATTARPIKKETAKTLNETISAYIEFAESNPIGRSGKPAAPNTLKTYRSSLRIIEGYQTAKKVTLSATDINQEFYNEFIEYMNGLKYKIGYTSKVLDPVKRALNWAHQSGVEIHDDVLFKRLKKYHSDSYLHPIISKQELNHLSSLELTGSLEKTRDLLIIGCWTALRVSDLMKINRVKVHKDEEGEYIQVESTKVKGTYIEVPLHKEVRAIRKRWKGWPPVFNEQDFNRRLKKLGKLAEMTEVMYGEVSRKTTVKGKEVMRIAKGNYQKWELLTSHCCRRSWATNMYGVLEIGDIMQVTGHTSEATFRRYIHQKPIETRRRI
;
A
#
# COMPACT_ATOMS: atom_id res chain seq x y z
N HIS A 1 -3.33 56.10 -2.72
CA HIS A 1 -2.73 56.39 -4.01
C HIS A 1 -3.65 55.94 -5.13
N ASN A 2 -3.88 56.77 -6.10
CA ASN A 2 -4.75 56.69 -7.29
C ASN A 2 -5.41 55.30 -7.49
N LYS A 3 -6.77 55.24 -7.44
CA LYS A 3 -7.62 54.04 -7.60
C LYS A 3 -7.44 53.28 -8.92
N LYS A 4 -6.24 53.20 -9.48
CA LYS A 4 -5.92 52.38 -10.64
C LYS A 4 -5.73 50.91 -10.23
N ARG A 5 -6.52 50.03 -10.83
CA ARG A 5 -6.33 48.57 -10.72
C ARG A 5 -5.22 48.13 -11.64
N HIS A 6 -4.17 47.57 -11.10
CA HIS A 6 -3.11 46.91 -11.87
C HIS A 6 -3.45 45.42 -11.98
N LYS A 7 -3.28 44.83 -13.17
CA LYS A 7 -3.49 43.42 -13.45
C LYS A 7 -2.20 42.82 -13.93
N PHE A 8 -1.82 41.67 -13.42
CA PHE A 8 -0.69 40.90 -13.91
C PHE A 8 -1.09 39.42 -13.98
N SER A 9 -0.45 38.66 -14.85
CA SER A 9 -0.68 37.22 -15.00
C SER A 9 0.07 36.45 -13.92
N THR A 10 -0.61 35.54 -13.24
CA THR A 10 0.02 34.60 -12.29
C THR A 10 0.54 33.34 -12.99
N GLY A 11 0.24 33.15 -14.29
CA GLY A 11 0.48 31.90 -14.99
C GLY A 11 -0.42 30.72 -14.55
N ILE A 12 -1.28 30.94 -13.57
CA ILE A 12 -2.19 29.92 -13.05
C ILE A 12 -3.52 30.01 -13.78
N SER A 13 -3.94 28.93 -14.47
CA SER A 13 -5.23 28.83 -15.14
C SER A 13 -6.12 27.83 -14.42
N VAL A 14 -7.36 28.24 -14.15
CA VAL A 14 -8.37 27.39 -13.49
C VAL A 14 -9.72 27.56 -14.20
N PRO A 15 -10.57 26.49 -14.23
CA PRO A 15 -11.95 26.63 -14.69
C PRO A 15 -12.71 27.65 -13.87
N THR A 16 -13.51 28.50 -14.54
CA THR A 16 -14.28 29.57 -13.90
C THR A 16 -15.26 29.07 -12.84
N ASP A 17 -15.82 27.88 -13.08
CA ASP A 17 -16.86 27.29 -12.22
C ASP A 17 -16.36 26.92 -10.81
N ILE A 18 -15.05 26.72 -10.67
CA ILE A 18 -14.44 26.40 -9.36
C ILE A 18 -13.74 27.59 -8.71
N TRP A 19 -13.70 28.74 -9.38
CA TRP A 19 -13.19 29.97 -8.78
C TRP A 19 -14.20 30.52 -7.75
N ARG A 20 -13.72 30.93 -6.59
CA ARG A 20 -14.59 31.46 -5.55
C ARG A 20 -15.16 32.84 -5.99
N LYS A 21 -16.43 33.05 -5.69
CA LYS A 21 -17.15 34.33 -6.06
C LYS A 21 -16.51 35.57 -5.43
N ASP A 22 -15.88 35.40 -4.26
CA ASP A 22 -15.15 36.47 -3.57
C ASP A 22 -13.74 36.73 -4.11
N ASN A 23 -13.34 36.04 -5.16
CA ASN A 23 -12.01 36.08 -5.77
C ASN A 23 -10.86 35.73 -4.81
N SER A 24 -11.14 35.02 -3.70
CA SER A 24 -10.14 34.66 -2.71
C SER A 24 -9.28 33.45 -3.10
N GLY A 25 -9.70 32.65 -4.08
CA GLY A 25 -9.00 31.48 -4.54
C GLY A 25 -9.92 30.45 -5.19
N VAL A 26 -9.45 29.21 -5.27
CA VAL A 26 -10.17 28.10 -5.88
C VAL A 26 -10.96 27.31 -4.82
N ASN A 27 -12.18 26.93 -5.16
CA ASN A 27 -13.01 26.11 -4.28
C ASN A 27 -12.43 24.68 -4.21
N THR A 28 -12.40 24.09 -3.02
CA THR A 28 -11.85 22.75 -2.76
C THR A 28 -12.92 21.69 -2.48
N SER A 29 -14.22 22.04 -2.58
CA SER A 29 -15.31 21.09 -2.35
C SER A 29 -15.30 19.97 -3.39
N PRO A 30 -15.27 18.67 -2.98
CA PRO A 30 -15.20 17.55 -3.92
C PRO A 30 -16.33 17.49 -4.94
N LYS A 31 -17.51 17.98 -4.58
CA LYS A 31 -18.71 17.97 -5.44
C LYS A 31 -18.55 18.80 -6.72
N LEU A 32 -17.70 19.84 -6.69
CA LEU A 32 -17.48 20.72 -7.85
C LEU A 32 -16.49 20.17 -8.88
N PHE A 33 -15.86 19.03 -8.59
CA PHE A 33 -14.83 18.43 -9.47
C PHE A 33 -15.36 17.24 -10.27
N THR A 34 -16.65 16.92 -10.17
CA THR A 34 -17.28 15.84 -10.94
C THR A 34 -17.24 16.22 -12.43
N GLY A 35 -16.54 15.40 -13.23
CA GLY A 35 -16.37 15.66 -14.67
C GLY A 35 -15.24 16.63 -15.06
N LEU A 36 -14.55 17.26 -14.11
CA LEU A 36 -13.44 18.14 -14.40
C LEU A 36 -12.09 17.40 -14.39
N LYS A 37 -11.13 17.88 -15.21
CA LYS A 37 -9.75 17.36 -15.23
C LYS A 37 -8.92 17.79 -14.01
N MET A 38 -9.49 18.53 -13.09
CA MET A 38 -8.85 19.02 -11.86
C MET A 38 -9.39 18.29 -10.64
N THR A 39 -8.58 18.13 -9.59
CA THR A 39 -8.95 17.50 -8.33
C THR A 39 -9.00 18.52 -7.18
N PRO A 40 -9.74 18.25 -6.08
CA PRO A 40 -9.71 19.09 -4.90
C PRO A 40 -8.30 19.33 -4.34
N LEU A 41 -7.41 18.35 -4.46
CA LEU A 41 -6.01 18.47 -4.05
C LEU A 41 -5.24 19.46 -4.93
N THR A 42 -5.48 19.43 -6.24
CA THR A 42 -4.89 20.41 -7.18
C THR A 42 -5.37 21.81 -6.86
N ALA A 43 -6.66 21.98 -6.56
CA ALA A 43 -7.24 23.26 -6.15
C ALA A 43 -6.63 23.77 -4.83
N ALA A 44 -6.40 22.88 -3.85
CA ALA A 44 -5.74 23.24 -2.59
C ALA A 44 -4.29 23.70 -2.81
N ASN A 45 -3.56 23.04 -3.72
CA ASN A 45 -2.20 23.43 -4.08
C ASN A 45 -2.17 24.80 -4.79
N ILE A 46 -3.12 25.05 -5.69
CA ILE A 46 -3.28 26.36 -6.34
C ILE A 46 -3.53 27.44 -5.29
N ASN A 47 -4.43 27.21 -4.33
CA ASN A 47 -4.68 28.16 -3.24
C ASN A 47 -3.41 28.45 -2.45
N LYS A 48 -2.60 27.41 -2.14
CA LYS A 48 -1.33 27.56 -1.44
C LYS A 48 -0.32 28.42 -2.23
N GLU A 49 -0.25 28.24 -3.53
CA GLU A 49 0.61 29.08 -4.39
C GLU A 49 0.09 30.51 -4.49
N LEU A 50 -1.22 30.72 -4.59
CA LEU A 50 -1.82 32.04 -4.53
C LEU A 50 -1.56 32.75 -3.19
N ASP A 51 -1.59 32.03 -2.08
CA ASP A 51 -1.29 32.58 -0.76
C ASP A 51 0.20 32.92 -0.58
N LYS A 52 1.10 32.17 -1.19
CA LYS A 52 2.52 32.53 -1.27
C LYS A 52 2.70 33.83 -2.06
N LEU A 53 2.07 33.91 -3.21
CA LEU A 53 2.14 35.10 -4.09
C LEU A 53 1.60 36.33 -3.37
N LYS A 54 0.45 36.22 -2.68
CA LYS A 54 -0.12 37.29 -1.86
C LYS A 54 0.84 37.77 -0.77
N ARG A 55 1.52 36.85 -0.10
CA ARG A 55 2.53 37.18 0.93
C ARG A 55 3.75 37.87 0.35
N SER A 56 4.29 37.36 -0.78
CA SER A 56 5.39 38.00 -1.49
C SER A 56 5.03 39.41 -1.96
N PHE A 57 3.79 39.59 -2.42
CA PHE A 57 3.28 40.91 -2.82
C PHE A 57 3.16 41.86 -1.62
N ALA A 58 2.63 41.39 -0.49
CA ALA A 58 2.50 42.22 0.72
C ALA A 58 3.88 42.61 1.27
N GLN A 59 4.87 41.71 1.21
CA GLN A 59 6.22 42.00 1.63
C GLN A 59 6.88 43.02 0.71
N ALA A 60 6.85 42.79 -0.62
CA ALA A 60 7.42 43.73 -1.59
C ALA A 60 6.76 45.10 -1.53
N TRP A 61 5.45 45.15 -1.30
CA TRP A 61 4.70 46.40 -1.07
C TRP A 61 5.19 47.12 0.18
N GLY A 62 5.36 46.39 1.28
CA GLY A 62 5.87 46.98 2.54
C GLY A 62 7.32 47.48 2.45
N GLU A 63 8.15 46.83 1.64
CA GLU A 63 9.54 47.26 1.38
C GLU A 63 9.55 48.52 0.50
N GLU A 64 8.75 48.57 -0.57
CA GLU A 64 8.66 49.73 -1.48
C GLU A 64 8.09 50.98 -0.77
N LEU A 65 7.20 50.79 0.19
CA LEU A 65 6.68 51.93 0.99
C LEU A 65 7.72 52.59 1.89
N LYS A 66 8.86 51.97 2.14
CA LYS A 66 9.96 52.53 2.94
C LYS A 66 10.92 53.39 2.12
N GLY A 67 10.80 53.35 0.79
CA GLY A 67 11.62 54.14 -0.14
C GLY A 67 11.04 55.57 -0.36
N ASP A 68 11.87 56.42 -0.93
CA ASP A 68 11.52 57.82 -1.20
C ASP A 68 10.51 58.01 -2.35
N SER A 69 10.35 56.98 -3.19
CA SER A 69 9.41 56.96 -4.34
C SER A 69 8.77 55.58 -4.47
N PHE A 70 7.44 55.52 -4.60
CA PHE A 70 6.73 54.27 -4.80
C PHE A 70 6.56 53.94 -6.26
N ASP A 71 7.06 52.72 -6.65
CA ASP A 71 6.95 52.17 -7.99
C ASP A 71 6.23 50.81 -7.96
N ILE A 72 5.05 50.76 -8.58
CA ILE A 72 4.24 49.52 -8.61
C ILE A 72 4.90 48.41 -9.45
N ASP A 73 5.65 48.77 -10.49
CA ASP A 73 6.31 47.81 -11.35
C ASP A 73 7.49 47.15 -10.63
N ARG A 74 8.16 47.84 -9.71
CA ARG A 74 9.15 47.23 -8.78
C ARG A 74 8.47 46.25 -7.84
N VAL A 75 7.31 46.60 -7.28
CA VAL A 75 6.53 45.68 -6.41
C VAL A 75 6.12 44.46 -7.18
N ILE A 76 5.57 44.61 -8.40
CA ILE A 76 5.18 43.48 -9.25
C ILE A 76 6.39 42.61 -9.56
N THR A 77 7.48 43.21 -9.97
CA THR A 77 8.73 42.52 -10.30
C THR A 77 9.28 41.79 -9.10
N ALA A 78 9.39 42.42 -7.92
CA ALA A 78 9.88 41.80 -6.69
C ALA A 78 8.97 40.66 -6.18
N ALA A 79 7.65 40.80 -6.34
CA ALA A 79 6.68 39.79 -5.92
C ALA A 79 6.58 38.61 -6.89
N THR A 80 6.76 38.84 -8.19
CA THR A 80 6.64 37.84 -9.26
C THR A 80 7.99 37.30 -9.72
N THR A 81 9.08 38.07 -9.57
CA THR A 81 10.41 37.49 -9.66
C THR A 81 10.50 36.57 -8.44
N ALA A 82 10.10 35.33 -8.65
CA ALA A 82 10.49 34.31 -7.70
C ALA A 82 11.96 34.60 -7.36
N ARG A 83 12.30 34.78 -6.07
CA ARG A 83 13.70 34.56 -5.66
C ARG A 83 14.12 33.36 -6.47
N PRO A 84 15.19 33.42 -7.26
CA PRO A 84 15.71 32.21 -7.84
C PRO A 84 15.81 31.29 -6.63
N ILE A 85 14.92 30.29 -6.58
CA ILE A 85 15.10 29.18 -5.66
C ILE A 85 16.56 28.90 -5.92
N LYS A 86 17.46 29.13 -4.92
CA LYS A 86 18.83 28.73 -5.05
C LYS A 86 18.69 27.39 -5.72
N LYS A 87 19.07 27.27 -7.00
CA LYS A 87 19.12 25.99 -7.69
C LYS A 87 20.09 25.22 -6.81
N GLU A 88 19.54 24.55 -5.79
CA GLU A 88 20.30 23.52 -5.10
C GLU A 88 20.76 22.67 -6.26
N THR A 89 22.05 22.56 -6.39
CA THR A 89 22.74 21.74 -7.39
C THR A 89 21.89 20.52 -7.60
N ALA A 90 21.44 20.31 -8.85
CA ALA A 90 20.42 19.33 -9.20
C ALA A 90 20.73 18.02 -8.50
N LYS A 91 20.00 17.74 -7.41
CA LYS A 91 20.22 16.53 -6.62
C LYS A 91 19.95 15.35 -7.53
N THR A 92 20.84 14.39 -7.51
CA THR A 92 20.62 13.13 -8.21
C THR A 92 19.32 12.47 -7.69
N LEU A 93 18.73 11.63 -8.48
CA LEU A 93 17.57 10.84 -8.05
C LEU A 93 17.84 10.07 -6.76
N ASN A 94 19.05 9.51 -6.62
CA ASN A 94 19.46 8.75 -5.44
C ASN A 94 19.51 9.63 -4.18
N GLU A 95 20.08 10.83 -4.27
CA GLU A 95 20.10 11.80 -3.19
C GLU A 95 18.68 12.24 -2.81
N THR A 96 17.81 12.44 -3.81
CA THR A 96 16.42 12.80 -3.58
C THR A 96 15.65 11.70 -2.83
N ILE A 97 15.83 10.44 -3.24
CA ILE A 97 15.19 9.29 -2.57
C ILE A 97 15.75 9.10 -1.16
N SER A 98 17.08 9.25 -0.97
CA SER A 98 17.75 9.12 0.33
C SER A 98 17.25 10.18 1.32
N ALA A 99 17.20 11.44 0.89
CA ALA A 99 16.68 12.54 1.71
C ALA A 99 15.21 12.33 2.10
N TYR A 100 14.38 11.78 1.18
CA TYR A 100 13.01 11.42 1.51
C TYR A 100 12.93 10.27 2.53
N ILE A 101 13.80 9.28 2.47
CA ILE A 101 13.86 8.18 3.44
C ILE A 101 14.17 8.73 4.84
N GLU A 102 15.18 9.59 4.96
CA GLU A 102 15.55 10.26 6.22
C GLU A 102 14.39 11.11 6.76
N PHE A 103 13.77 11.90 5.89
CA PHE A 103 12.58 12.67 6.25
C PHE A 103 11.45 11.76 6.77
N ALA A 104 11.13 10.69 6.06
CA ALA A 104 10.04 9.77 6.40
C ALA A 104 10.30 8.96 7.69
N GLU A 105 11.55 8.80 8.09
CA GLU A 105 11.93 8.11 9.33
C GLU A 105 11.57 8.93 10.58
N SER A 106 11.65 10.26 10.49
CA SER A 106 11.47 11.15 11.63
C SER A 106 10.19 12.00 11.58
N ASN A 107 9.59 12.15 10.41
CA ASN A 107 8.46 13.06 10.20
C ASN A 107 7.17 12.33 9.84
N PRO A 108 6.01 12.90 10.21
CA PRO A 108 4.72 12.38 9.81
C PRO A 108 4.57 12.31 8.29
N ILE A 109 4.18 11.15 7.76
CA ILE A 109 3.93 10.95 6.35
C ILE A 109 2.53 10.37 6.08
N GLY A 110 1.99 10.69 4.91
CA GLY A 110 0.72 10.16 4.43
C GLY A 110 -0.47 10.49 5.34
N ARG A 111 -1.53 9.68 5.22
CA ARG A 111 -2.80 9.91 5.93
C ARG A 111 -2.74 9.57 7.43
N SER A 112 -1.78 8.76 7.85
CA SER A 112 -1.67 8.32 9.24
C SER A 112 -1.14 9.41 10.17
N GLY A 113 -0.50 10.47 9.62
CA GLY A 113 0.14 11.52 10.40
C GLY A 113 1.26 11.00 11.32
N LYS A 114 1.87 9.84 10.98
CA LYS A 114 2.96 9.21 11.75
C LYS A 114 4.18 9.01 10.86
N PRO A 115 5.38 8.92 11.46
CA PRO A 115 6.58 8.47 10.74
C PRO A 115 6.40 7.11 10.07
N ALA A 116 7.23 6.84 9.07
CA ALA A 116 7.18 5.57 8.35
C ALA A 116 7.50 4.39 9.27
N ALA A 117 6.67 3.34 9.20
CA ALA A 117 6.96 2.11 9.91
C ALA A 117 8.26 1.45 9.39
N PRO A 118 9.00 0.70 10.23
CA PRO A 118 10.28 0.07 9.85
C PRO A 118 10.20 -0.76 8.55
N ASN A 119 9.11 -1.50 8.34
CA ASN A 119 8.92 -2.26 7.10
C ASN A 119 8.71 -1.36 5.87
N THR A 120 8.10 -0.19 6.03
CA THR A 120 7.95 0.81 4.97
C THR A 120 9.33 1.37 4.58
N LEU A 121 10.15 1.75 5.56
CA LEU A 121 11.52 2.22 5.33
C LEU A 121 12.38 1.14 4.66
N LYS A 122 12.26 -0.13 5.07
CA LYS A 122 12.93 -1.26 4.41
C LYS A 122 12.54 -1.36 2.92
N THR A 123 11.26 -1.13 2.61
CA THR A 123 10.77 -1.10 1.22
C THR A 123 11.38 0.05 0.45
N TYR A 124 11.44 1.25 1.02
CA TYR A 124 12.05 2.42 0.39
C TYR A 124 13.55 2.23 0.12
N ARG A 125 14.30 1.73 1.10
CA ARG A 125 15.72 1.39 0.93
C ARG A 125 15.95 0.29 -0.13
N SER A 126 15.03 -0.68 -0.23
CA SER A 126 15.09 -1.70 -1.28
C SER A 126 14.83 -1.10 -2.67
N SER A 127 13.90 -0.16 -2.78
CA SER A 127 13.64 0.56 -4.04
C SER A 127 14.87 1.36 -4.49
N LEU A 128 15.51 2.09 -3.57
CA LEU A 128 16.74 2.84 -3.86
C LEU A 128 17.81 1.92 -4.46
N ARG A 129 18.12 0.79 -3.80
CA ARG A 129 19.11 -0.17 -4.30
C ARG A 129 18.81 -0.69 -5.70
N ILE A 130 17.54 -0.89 -6.04
CA ILE A 130 17.14 -1.35 -7.37
C ILE A 130 17.32 -0.25 -8.41
N ILE A 131 17.02 1.00 -8.07
CA ILE A 131 17.29 2.18 -8.93
C ILE A 131 18.80 2.36 -9.14
N GLU A 132 19.62 2.24 -8.11
CA GLU A 132 21.09 2.25 -8.20
C GLU A 132 21.60 1.14 -9.14
N GLY A 133 21.06 -0.07 -9.00
CA GLY A 133 21.38 -1.19 -9.87
C GLY A 133 21.00 -0.97 -11.33
N TYR A 134 19.88 -0.28 -11.60
CA TYR A 134 19.48 0.13 -12.94
C TYR A 134 20.47 1.15 -13.52
N GLN A 135 20.77 2.22 -12.79
CA GLN A 135 21.72 3.26 -13.23
C GLN A 135 23.10 2.68 -13.52
N THR A 136 23.58 1.79 -12.65
CA THR A 136 24.86 1.07 -12.87
C THR A 136 24.82 0.23 -14.14
N ALA A 137 23.73 -0.51 -14.37
CA ALA A 137 23.59 -1.38 -15.53
C ALA A 137 23.49 -0.61 -16.87
N LYS A 138 22.86 0.57 -16.83
CA LYS A 138 22.69 1.46 -17.99
C LYS A 138 23.83 2.47 -18.13
N LYS A 139 24.71 2.58 -17.15
CA LYS A 139 25.80 3.59 -17.05
C LYS A 139 25.28 5.03 -17.13
N VAL A 140 24.18 5.32 -16.45
CA VAL A 140 23.55 6.64 -16.38
C VAL A 140 23.42 7.12 -14.95
N THR A 141 23.40 8.43 -14.76
CA THR A 141 23.03 9.08 -13.50
C THR A 141 21.71 9.82 -13.75
N LEU A 142 20.69 9.47 -13.01
CA LEU A 142 19.35 10.06 -13.15
C LEU A 142 19.18 11.24 -12.20
N SER A 143 18.45 12.25 -12.68
CA SER A 143 17.91 13.37 -11.93
C SER A 143 16.41 13.19 -11.68
N ALA A 144 15.79 14.10 -10.94
CA ALA A 144 14.36 14.09 -10.70
C ALA A 144 13.52 14.34 -11.97
N THR A 145 14.08 15.04 -12.95
CA THR A 145 13.42 15.38 -14.23
C THR A 145 13.46 14.23 -15.25
N ASP A 146 14.34 13.24 -15.07
CA ASP A 146 14.46 12.11 -16.00
C ASP A 146 13.38 11.04 -15.78
N ILE A 147 12.57 11.17 -14.73
CA ILE A 147 11.54 10.19 -14.40
C ILE A 147 10.25 10.49 -15.19
N ASN A 148 10.25 10.06 -16.43
CA ASN A 148 9.17 10.19 -17.40
C ASN A 148 8.62 8.82 -17.84
N GLN A 149 7.74 8.78 -18.82
CA GLN A 149 7.16 7.53 -19.34
C GLN A 149 8.20 6.66 -20.06
N GLU A 150 9.21 7.26 -20.69
CA GLU A 150 10.30 6.54 -21.36
C GLU A 150 11.15 5.79 -20.34
N PHE A 151 11.62 6.47 -19.28
CA PHE A 151 12.29 5.82 -18.14
C PHE A 151 11.45 4.66 -17.60
N TYR A 152 10.14 4.84 -17.47
CA TYR A 152 9.26 3.78 -16.96
C TYR A 152 9.27 2.53 -17.85
N ASN A 153 9.23 2.70 -19.17
CA ASN A 153 9.25 1.59 -20.11
C ASN A 153 10.60 0.87 -20.04
N GLU A 154 11.70 1.58 -20.08
CA GLU A 154 13.04 1.00 -19.97
C GLU A 154 13.28 0.31 -18.60
N PHE A 155 12.78 0.90 -17.53
CA PHE A 155 12.90 0.31 -16.20
C PHE A 155 12.10 -0.99 -16.08
N ILE A 156 10.93 -1.07 -16.72
CA ILE A 156 10.14 -2.30 -16.80
C ILE A 156 10.90 -3.38 -17.56
N GLU A 157 11.51 -3.05 -18.70
CA GLU A 157 12.34 -4.00 -19.47
C GLU A 157 13.52 -4.50 -18.64
N TYR A 158 14.21 -3.60 -17.93
CA TYR A 158 15.30 -3.97 -17.03
C TYR A 158 14.83 -4.95 -15.94
N MET A 159 13.68 -4.66 -15.29
CA MET A 159 13.11 -5.51 -14.26
C MET A 159 12.65 -6.87 -14.81
N ASN A 160 12.09 -6.89 -16.02
CA ASN A 160 11.73 -8.13 -16.73
C ASN A 160 12.97 -8.96 -17.06
N GLY A 161 14.06 -8.34 -17.52
CA GLY A 161 15.36 -9.00 -17.74
C GLY A 161 15.94 -9.62 -16.47
N LEU A 162 15.62 -9.05 -15.30
CA LEU A 162 15.94 -9.61 -13.98
C LEU A 162 14.89 -10.60 -13.46
N LYS A 163 13.91 -10.96 -14.29
CA LYS A 163 12.80 -11.88 -13.97
C LYS A 163 11.97 -11.48 -12.75
N TYR A 164 11.82 -10.17 -12.53
CA TYR A 164 10.86 -9.66 -11.56
C TYR A 164 9.45 -9.58 -12.18
N LYS A 165 8.43 -9.79 -11.37
CA LYS A 165 7.04 -9.62 -11.83
C LYS A 165 6.64 -8.13 -11.90
N ILE A 166 5.77 -7.80 -12.84
CA ILE A 166 5.34 -6.41 -13.10
C ILE A 166 4.76 -5.71 -11.87
N GLY A 167 3.99 -6.41 -11.04
CA GLY A 167 3.46 -5.85 -9.79
C GLY A 167 4.53 -5.50 -8.75
N TYR A 168 5.70 -6.16 -8.79
CA TYR A 168 6.84 -5.80 -7.95
C TYR A 168 7.54 -4.56 -8.49
N THR A 169 7.67 -4.42 -9.81
CA THR A 169 8.20 -3.23 -10.46
C THR A 169 7.41 -1.98 -10.06
N SER A 170 6.08 -2.05 -10.07
CA SER A 170 5.24 -0.96 -9.57
C SER A 170 5.51 -0.61 -8.09
N LYS A 171 5.72 -1.63 -7.23
CA LYS A 171 6.08 -1.42 -5.82
C LYS A 171 7.43 -0.75 -5.63
N VAL A 172 8.39 -0.99 -6.53
CA VAL A 172 9.70 -0.31 -6.52
C VAL A 172 9.57 1.15 -6.91
N LEU A 173 8.70 1.46 -7.88
CA LEU A 173 8.52 2.81 -8.39
C LEU A 173 7.63 3.70 -7.49
N ASP A 174 6.76 3.11 -6.65
CA ASP A 174 5.91 3.89 -5.73
C ASP A 174 6.70 4.76 -4.74
N PRO A 175 7.77 4.29 -4.06
CA PRO A 175 8.63 5.14 -3.23
C PRO A 175 9.34 6.25 -4.00
N VAL A 176 9.76 5.98 -5.24
CA VAL A 176 10.38 7.00 -6.13
C VAL A 176 9.41 8.14 -6.38
N LYS A 177 8.17 7.83 -6.78
CA LYS A 177 7.12 8.85 -6.96
C LYS A 177 6.85 9.65 -5.70
N ARG A 178 6.86 9.00 -4.53
CA ARG A 178 6.66 9.68 -3.25
C ARG A 178 7.80 10.65 -2.94
N ALA A 179 9.04 10.22 -3.16
CA ALA A 179 10.23 11.05 -2.98
C ALA A 179 10.21 12.27 -3.91
N LEU A 180 9.88 12.06 -5.17
CA LEU A 180 9.77 13.14 -6.16
C LEU A 180 8.67 14.15 -5.80
N ASN A 181 7.47 13.68 -5.44
CA ASN A 181 6.40 14.57 -5.02
C ASN A 181 6.73 15.35 -3.73
N TRP A 182 7.46 14.74 -2.81
CA TRP A 182 7.95 15.42 -1.61
C TRP A 182 9.01 16.48 -1.96
N ALA A 183 9.99 16.15 -2.80
CA ALA A 183 11.02 17.06 -3.25
C ALA A 183 10.43 18.25 -4.02
N HIS A 184 9.43 18.00 -4.86
CA HIS A 184 8.71 19.05 -5.58
C HIS A 184 8.04 20.06 -4.64
N GLN A 185 7.49 19.61 -3.51
CA GLN A 185 6.94 20.52 -2.48
C GLN A 185 8.01 21.42 -1.86
N SER A 186 9.28 21.03 -1.95
CA SER A 186 10.45 21.81 -1.50
C SER A 186 11.10 22.63 -2.62
N GLY A 187 10.47 22.66 -3.82
CA GLY A 187 10.92 23.47 -4.96
C GLY A 187 11.82 22.75 -5.97
N VAL A 188 12.03 21.42 -5.81
CA VAL A 188 12.76 20.64 -6.81
C VAL A 188 11.91 20.47 -8.07
N GLU A 189 12.50 20.72 -9.22
CA GLU A 189 11.85 20.47 -10.51
C GLU A 189 11.72 18.97 -10.76
N ILE A 190 10.54 18.52 -11.19
CA ILE A 190 10.25 17.13 -11.56
C ILE A 190 9.56 17.08 -12.91
N HIS A 191 9.63 15.92 -13.58
CA HIS A 191 8.98 15.76 -14.88
C HIS A 191 7.45 15.83 -14.78
N ASP A 192 6.81 16.42 -15.77
CA ASP A 192 5.35 16.59 -15.87
C ASP A 192 4.57 15.27 -15.74
N ASP A 193 5.11 14.16 -16.25
CA ASP A 193 4.46 12.85 -16.15
C ASP A 193 4.30 12.38 -14.70
N VAL A 194 5.23 12.74 -13.81
CA VAL A 194 5.12 12.50 -12.37
C VAL A 194 4.10 13.45 -11.75
N LEU A 195 4.23 14.75 -12.08
CA LEU A 195 3.41 15.82 -11.53
C LEU A 195 1.92 15.58 -11.84
N PHE A 196 1.61 15.29 -13.10
CA PHE A 196 0.23 15.06 -13.57
C PHE A 196 -0.23 13.61 -13.49
N LYS A 197 0.55 12.72 -12.84
CA LYS A 197 0.24 11.29 -12.63
C LYS A 197 -0.03 10.53 -13.95
N ARG A 198 0.62 10.91 -15.03
CA ARG A 198 0.47 10.27 -16.34
C ARG A 198 1.16 8.91 -16.45
N LEU A 199 2.09 8.61 -15.54
CA LEU A 199 2.82 7.35 -15.52
C LEU A 199 1.88 6.16 -15.32
N LYS A 200 1.90 5.23 -16.26
CA LYS A 200 1.06 4.04 -16.24
C LYS A 200 1.30 3.21 -14.96
N LYS A 201 0.23 2.74 -14.36
CA LYS A 201 0.29 1.74 -13.29
C LYS A 201 0.13 0.36 -13.89
N TYR A 202 1.03 -0.53 -13.55
CA TYR A 202 0.97 -1.92 -13.96
C TYR A 202 0.48 -2.76 -12.80
N HIS A 203 -0.50 -3.61 -13.07
CA HIS A 203 -1.07 -4.51 -12.08
C HIS A 203 -0.65 -5.94 -12.41
N SER A 204 -0.46 -6.75 -11.38
CA SER A 204 -0.31 -8.19 -11.56
C SER A 204 -1.64 -8.80 -12.00
N ASP A 205 -1.57 -9.88 -12.77
CA ASP A 205 -2.75 -10.68 -13.04
C ASP A 205 -3.36 -11.16 -11.73
N SER A 206 -4.69 -11.25 -11.71
CA SER A 206 -5.41 -11.84 -10.61
C SER A 206 -5.53 -13.35 -10.84
N TYR A 207 -5.21 -14.14 -9.84
CA TYR A 207 -5.39 -15.59 -9.85
C TYR A 207 -6.03 -16.06 -8.55
N LEU A 208 -6.60 -17.26 -8.60
CA LEU A 208 -7.25 -17.86 -7.45
C LEU A 208 -6.19 -18.27 -6.41
N HIS A 209 -6.36 -17.81 -5.20
CA HIS A 209 -5.54 -18.26 -4.09
C HIS A 209 -6.16 -19.49 -3.43
N PRO A 210 -5.37 -20.43 -2.92
CA PRO A 210 -5.91 -21.61 -2.26
C PRO A 210 -6.71 -21.22 -1.01
N ILE A 211 -7.82 -21.90 -0.85
CA ILE A 211 -8.64 -21.90 0.36
C ILE A 211 -8.71 -23.32 0.90
N ILE A 212 -8.91 -23.47 2.20
CA ILE A 212 -9.15 -24.75 2.86
C ILE A 212 -10.63 -24.81 3.17
N SER A 213 -11.33 -25.73 2.54
CA SER A 213 -12.76 -25.95 2.73
C SER A 213 -13.06 -26.57 4.11
N LYS A 214 -14.32 -26.53 4.53
CA LYS A 214 -14.76 -27.21 5.75
C LYS A 214 -14.48 -28.72 5.71
N GLN A 215 -14.61 -29.35 4.54
CA GLN A 215 -14.32 -30.77 4.35
C GLN A 215 -12.82 -31.06 4.55
N GLU A 216 -11.94 -30.24 3.97
CA GLU A 216 -10.49 -30.38 4.17
C GLU A 216 -10.08 -30.07 5.60
N LEU A 217 -10.74 -29.14 6.31
CA LEU A 217 -10.49 -28.92 7.74
C LEU A 217 -10.84 -30.16 8.57
N ASN A 218 -11.99 -30.80 8.28
CA ASN A 218 -12.37 -32.05 8.94
C ASN A 218 -11.37 -33.17 8.67
N HIS A 219 -10.91 -33.31 7.41
CA HIS A 219 -9.88 -34.29 7.07
C HIS A 219 -8.55 -34.00 7.80
N LEU A 220 -8.09 -32.74 7.82
CA LEU A 220 -6.90 -32.35 8.58
C LEU A 220 -7.03 -32.69 10.07
N SER A 221 -8.22 -32.48 10.65
CA SER A 221 -8.48 -32.79 12.08
C SER A 221 -8.40 -34.28 12.37
N SER A 222 -8.72 -35.14 11.41
CA SER A 222 -8.69 -36.61 11.57
C SER A 222 -7.27 -37.23 11.40
N LEU A 223 -6.31 -36.47 10.87
CA LEU A 223 -4.96 -37.00 10.66
C LEU A 223 -4.24 -37.24 12.00
N GLU A 224 -3.70 -38.42 12.16
CA GLU A 224 -2.82 -38.75 13.28
C GLU A 224 -1.41 -38.24 13.01
N LEU A 225 -1.07 -37.11 13.59
CA LEU A 225 0.20 -36.42 13.43
C LEU A 225 0.89 -36.21 14.77
N THR A 226 2.21 -36.17 14.72
CA THR A 226 3.04 -35.92 15.91
C THR A 226 4.02 -34.76 15.67
N GLY A 227 4.51 -34.19 16.76
CA GLY A 227 5.60 -33.23 16.76
C GLY A 227 5.30 -31.95 15.98
N SER A 228 6.13 -31.60 15.02
CA SER A 228 6.02 -30.31 14.34
C SER A 228 4.88 -30.26 13.32
N LEU A 229 4.46 -31.39 12.75
CA LEU A 229 3.31 -31.42 11.83
C LEU A 229 1.98 -31.33 12.59
N GLU A 230 1.87 -31.98 13.76
CA GLU A 230 0.72 -31.82 14.64
C GLU A 230 0.52 -30.35 15.02
N LYS A 231 1.57 -29.68 15.52
CA LYS A 231 1.55 -28.24 15.83
C LYS A 231 1.13 -27.38 14.62
N THR A 232 1.63 -27.74 13.44
CA THR A 232 1.31 -26.99 12.20
C THR A 232 -0.14 -27.17 11.83
N ARG A 233 -0.68 -28.39 11.89
CA ARG A 233 -2.10 -28.70 11.68
C ARG A 233 -2.98 -27.91 12.63
N ASP A 234 -2.65 -27.93 13.92
CA ASP A 234 -3.45 -27.28 14.93
C ASP A 234 -3.45 -25.75 14.78
N LEU A 235 -2.29 -25.15 14.52
CA LEU A 235 -2.23 -23.72 14.20
C LEU A 235 -2.96 -23.36 12.91
N LEU A 236 -2.94 -24.22 11.90
CA LEU A 236 -3.69 -24.03 10.66
C LEU A 236 -5.20 -24.03 10.94
N ILE A 237 -5.70 -25.01 11.68
CA ILE A 237 -7.12 -25.13 12.08
C ILE A 237 -7.54 -23.91 12.90
N ILE A 238 -6.75 -23.51 13.89
CA ILE A 238 -7.01 -22.30 14.68
C ILE A 238 -7.09 -21.08 13.76
N GLY A 239 -6.13 -20.89 12.87
CA GLY A 239 -6.15 -19.77 11.93
C GLY A 239 -7.35 -19.74 10.98
N CYS A 240 -7.81 -20.94 10.55
CA CYS A 240 -8.98 -21.08 9.68
C CYS A 240 -10.31 -20.89 10.42
N TRP A 241 -10.35 -21.01 11.74
CA TRP A 241 -11.54 -20.75 12.55
C TRP A 241 -11.56 -19.39 13.25
N THR A 242 -10.43 -18.71 13.33
CA THR A 242 -10.33 -17.40 14.01
C THR A 242 -10.06 -16.23 13.08
N ALA A 243 -9.75 -16.50 11.82
CA ALA A 243 -9.34 -15.48 10.84
C ALA A 243 -8.16 -14.60 11.26
N LEU A 244 -7.36 -15.00 12.26
CA LEU A 244 -6.21 -14.24 12.72
C LEU A 244 -5.22 -13.97 11.59
N ARG A 245 -4.61 -12.77 11.59
CA ARG A 245 -3.44 -12.56 10.75
C ARG A 245 -2.30 -13.43 11.21
N VAL A 246 -1.41 -13.82 10.31
CA VAL A 246 -0.28 -14.68 10.70
C VAL A 246 0.55 -14.07 11.82
N SER A 247 0.73 -12.75 11.85
CA SER A 247 1.42 -12.06 12.95
C SER A 247 0.77 -12.27 14.31
N ASP A 248 -0.56 -12.39 14.32
CA ASP A 248 -1.37 -12.56 15.53
C ASP A 248 -1.49 -14.06 15.87
N LEU A 249 -1.67 -14.90 14.85
CA LEU A 249 -1.65 -16.35 15.01
C LEU A 249 -0.32 -16.85 15.59
N MET A 250 0.81 -16.30 15.14
CA MET A 250 2.14 -16.64 15.70
C MET A 250 2.39 -16.06 17.11
N LYS A 251 1.42 -15.37 17.66
CA LYS A 251 1.40 -14.90 19.06
C LYS A 251 0.19 -15.42 19.84
N ILE A 252 -0.51 -16.41 19.31
CA ILE A 252 -1.76 -16.92 19.89
C ILE A 252 -1.58 -17.37 21.36
N ASN A 253 -0.38 -17.85 21.71
CA ASN A 253 -0.04 -18.23 23.09
C ASN A 253 -0.14 -17.09 24.11
N ARG A 254 -0.21 -15.83 23.65
CA ARG A 254 -0.39 -14.63 24.49
C ARG A 254 -1.85 -14.17 24.55
N VAL A 255 -2.72 -14.75 23.72
CA VAL A 255 -4.13 -14.36 23.64
C VAL A 255 -4.91 -15.01 24.78
N LYS A 256 -5.59 -14.17 25.54
CA LYS A 256 -6.49 -14.62 26.60
C LYS A 256 -7.79 -15.13 25.98
N VAL A 257 -8.35 -16.17 26.58
CA VAL A 257 -9.68 -16.67 26.27
C VAL A 257 -10.62 -16.18 27.34
N HIS A 258 -11.70 -15.59 26.90
CA HIS A 258 -12.81 -15.13 27.71
C HIS A 258 -13.94 -16.14 27.61
N LYS A 259 -14.81 -16.15 28.61
CA LYS A 259 -16.00 -17.01 28.67
C LYS A 259 -17.16 -16.21 29.23
N ASP A 260 -18.30 -16.31 28.54
CA ASP A 260 -19.59 -15.79 28.98
C ASP A 260 -20.70 -16.84 28.82
N GLU A 261 -21.96 -16.40 28.81
CA GLU A 261 -23.13 -17.27 28.63
C GLU A 261 -23.21 -17.90 27.24
N GLU A 262 -22.67 -17.21 26.22
CA GLU A 262 -22.65 -17.66 24.82
C GLU A 262 -21.49 -18.63 24.53
N GLY A 263 -20.46 -18.64 25.37
CA GLY A 263 -19.34 -19.57 25.28
C GLY A 263 -17.96 -18.95 25.39
N GLU A 264 -16.96 -19.63 24.82
CA GLU A 264 -15.57 -19.18 24.83
C GLU A 264 -15.26 -18.35 23.58
N TYR A 265 -14.57 -17.22 23.76
CA TYR A 265 -14.15 -16.33 22.68
C TYR A 265 -12.77 -15.72 22.96
N ILE A 266 -12.16 -15.17 21.92
CA ILE A 266 -10.95 -14.35 22.00
C ILE A 266 -11.25 -12.94 21.51
N GLN A 267 -10.55 -11.97 22.10
CA GLN A 267 -10.59 -10.58 21.65
C GLN A 267 -9.37 -10.28 20.78
N VAL A 268 -9.62 -9.76 19.59
CA VAL A 268 -8.60 -9.38 18.60
C VAL A 268 -8.71 -7.89 18.33
N GLU A 269 -7.61 -7.17 18.48
CA GLU A 269 -7.60 -5.73 18.20
C GLU A 269 -7.90 -5.45 16.71
N SER A 270 -8.89 -4.59 16.48
CA SER A 270 -9.23 -4.13 15.12
C SER A 270 -8.08 -3.36 14.51
N THR A 271 -7.73 -3.71 13.27
CA THR A 271 -6.73 -2.95 12.52
C THR A 271 -7.24 -1.62 11.94
N LYS A 272 -8.55 -1.40 12.00
CA LYS A 272 -9.17 -0.17 11.50
C LYS A 272 -9.17 0.94 12.54
N VAL A 273 -9.48 0.59 13.77
CA VAL A 273 -9.60 1.54 14.87
C VAL A 273 -8.79 0.99 16.04
N LYS A 274 -7.71 1.66 16.38
CA LYS A 274 -6.86 1.30 17.52
C LYS A 274 -7.69 1.36 18.81
N GLY A 275 -7.58 0.31 19.64
CA GLY A 275 -8.33 0.19 20.89
C GLY A 275 -9.73 -0.40 20.72
N THR A 276 -10.17 -0.73 19.51
CA THR A 276 -11.40 -1.49 19.28
C THR A 276 -11.07 -2.96 19.16
N TYR A 277 -11.77 -3.79 19.93
CA TYR A 277 -11.60 -5.24 19.90
C TYR A 277 -12.78 -5.90 19.20
N ILE A 278 -12.48 -6.96 18.47
CA ILE A 278 -13.46 -7.82 17.81
C ILE A 278 -13.46 -9.14 18.56
N GLU A 279 -14.62 -9.61 18.96
CA GLU A 279 -14.80 -10.89 19.62
C GLU A 279 -14.97 -11.97 18.56
N VAL A 280 -14.15 -13.00 18.67
CA VAL A 280 -14.18 -14.15 17.77
C VAL A 280 -14.50 -15.39 18.60
N PRO A 281 -15.71 -15.96 18.44
CA PRO A 281 -16.12 -17.17 19.13
C PRO A 281 -15.19 -18.34 18.80
N LEU A 282 -14.86 -19.15 19.80
CA LEU A 282 -14.02 -20.33 19.59
C LEU A 282 -14.85 -21.51 19.09
N HIS A 283 -14.58 -21.92 17.85
CA HIS A 283 -15.17 -23.11 17.27
C HIS A 283 -14.84 -24.37 18.07
N LYS A 284 -15.72 -25.39 18.05
CA LYS A 284 -15.54 -26.65 18.79
C LYS A 284 -14.18 -27.31 18.56
N GLU A 285 -13.65 -27.28 17.34
CA GLU A 285 -12.33 -27.82 17.00
C GLU A 285 -11.20 -27.06 17.69
N VAL A 286 -11.29 -25.74 17.76
CA VAL A 286 -10.29 -24.92 18.48
C VAL A 286 -10.30 -25.23 19.98
N ARG A 287 -11.50 -25.41 20.56
CA ARG A 287 -11.63 -25.82 21.96
C ARG A 287 -11.04 -27.22 22.21
N ALA A 288 -11.26 -28.18 21.29
CA ALA A 288 -10.68 -29.50 21.36
C ALA A 288 -9.14 -29.48 21.30
N ILE A 289 -8.59 -28.65 20.38
CA ILE A 289 -7.13 -28.44 20.28
C ILE A 289 -6.59 -27.86 21.59
N ARG A 290 -7.24 -26.84 22.15
CA ARG A 290 -6.83 -26.22 23.41
C ARG A 290 -6.88 -27.20 24.59
N LYS A 291 -7.91 -28.06 24.65
CA LYS A 291 -8.02 -29.11 25.67
C LYS A 291 -6.83 -30.09 25.60
N ARG A 292 -6.45 -30.52 24.37
CA ARG A 292 -5.33 -31.44 24.14
C ARG A 292 -3.98 -30.81 24.54
N TRP A 293 -3.75 -29.55 24.22
CA TRP A 293 -2.52 -28.82 24.54
C TRP A 293 -2.51 -28.22 25.97
N LYS A 294 -3.60 -28.37 26.74
CA LYS A 294 -3.79 -27.69 28.03
C LYS A 294 -3.58 -26.19 27.96
N GLY A 295 -3.96 -25.59 26.82
CA GLY A 295 -3.76 -24.19 26.43
C GLY A 295 -3.61 -24.04 24.95
N TRP A 296 -2.82 -23.07 24.49
CA TRP A 296 -2.52 -22.90 23.09
C TRP A 296 -1.34 -23.77 22.65
N PRO A 297 -1.35 -24.29 21.39
CA PRO A 297 -0.20 -25.02 20.88
C PRO A 297 1.03 -24.12 20.78
N PRO A 298 2.26 -24.67 20.86
CA PRO A 298 3.48 -23.92 20.64
C PRO A 298 3.53 -23.32 19.23
N VAL A 299 3.99 -22.07 19.12
CA VAL A 299 4.07 -21.31 17.86
C VAL A 299 5.44 -21.42 17.19
N PHE A 300 5.49 -21.07 15.91
CA PHE A 300 6.71 -20.99 15.12
C PHE A 300 6.97 -19.55 14.69
N ASN A 301 8.07 -19.30 13.96
CA ASN A 301 8.14 -18.14 13.10
C ASN A 301 7.31 -18.38 11.81
N GLU A 302 6.90 -17.28 11.15
CA GLU A 302 6.05 -17.35 9.96
C GLU A 302 6.66 -18.15 8.82
N GLN A 303 7.98 -18.05 8.61
CA GLN A 303 8.67 -18.75 7.52
C GLN A 303 8.63 -20.27 7.73
N ASP A 304 8.88 -20.72 8.95
CA ASP A 304 8.79 -22.12 9.32
C ASP A 304 7.36 -22.65 9.19
N PHE A 305 6.38 -21.86 9.62
CA PHE A 305 4.97 -22.23 9.47
C PHE A 305 4.62 -22.40 7.98
N ASN A 306 4.95 -21.44 7.13
CA ASN A 306 4.70 -21.52 5.68
C ASN A 306 5.40 -22.75 5.03
N ARG A 307 6.61 -23.07 5.43
CA ARG A 307 7.33 -24.24 4.93
C ARG A 307 6.64 -25.56 5.34
N ARG A 308 6.16 -25.63 6.60
CA ARG A 308 5.49 -26.83 7.13
C ARG A 308 4.07 -26.97 6.61
N LEU A 309 3.35 -25.86 6.33
CA LEU A 309 2.05 -25.89 5.67
C LEU A 309 2.09 -26.66 4.35
N LYS A 310 3.13 -26.46 3.53
CA LYS A 310 3.28 -27.20 2.29
C LYS A 310 3.49 -28.69 2.50
N LYS A 311 4.29 -29.06 3.51
CA LYS A 311 4.47 -30.47 3.89
C LYS A 311 3.16 -31.09 4.39
N LEU A 312 2.44 -30.36 5.23
CA LEU A 312 1.15 -30.80 5.74
C LEU A 312 0.12 -30.95 4.63
N GLY A 313 0.00 -29.98 3.71
CA GLY A 313 -0.91 -30.04 2.58
C GLY A 313 -0.62 -31.18 1.61
N LYS A 314 0.68 -31.51 1.41
CA LYS A 314 1.07 -32.69 0.62
C LYS A 314 0.65 -33.98 1.30
N LEU A 315 0.83 -34.09 2.62
CA LEU A 315 0.45 -35.26 3.41
C LEU A 315 -1.08 -35.40 3.49
N ALA A 316 -1.81 -34.30 3.52
CA ALA A 316 -3.28 -34.25 3.47
C ALA A 316 -3.84 -34.39 2.03
N GLU A 317 -3.00 -34.77 1.07
CA GLU A 317 -3.37 -35.02 -0.33
C GLU A 317 -4.13 -33.86 -1.02
N MET A 318 -3.77 -32.63 -0.70
CA MET A 318 -4.34 -31.44 -1.36
C MET A 318 -3.78 -31.28 -2.77
N THR A 319 -4.17 -32.17 -3.67
CA THR A 319 -3.59 -32.34 -5.02
C THR A 319 -4.35 -31.61 -6.14
N GLU A 320 -5.45 -30.92 -5.81
CA GLU A 320 -6.17 -30.08 -6.77
C GLU A 320 -5.19 -29.16 -7.52
N VAL A 321 -5.27 -29.14 -8.86
CA VAL A 321 -4.40 -28.30 -9.69
C VAL A 321 -4.98 -26.91 -9.84
N MET A 322 -4.20 -25.90 -9.47
CA MET A 322 -4.57 -24.50 -9.52
C MET A 322 -3.49 -23.70 -10.24
N TYR A 323 -3.93 -22.68 -11.02
CA TYR A 323 -2.99 -21.71 -11.57
C TYR A 323 -2.59 -20.72 -10.47
N GLY A 324 -1.28 -20.55 -10.26
CA GLY A 324 -0.77 -19.71 -9.18
C GLY A 324 0.70 -19.31 -9.33
N GLU A 325 1.25 -18.85 -8.23
CA GLU A 325 2.62 -18.36 -8.16
C GLU A 325 3.39 -19.07 -7.03
N VAL A 326 4.57 -19.57 -7.35
CA VAL A 326 5.51 -20.11 -6.35
C VAL A 326 6.87 -19.44 -6.46
N SER A 327 7.58 -19.32 -5.33
CA SER A 327 8.96 -18.86 -5.34
C SER A 327 9.90 -20.03 -5.68
N ARG A 328 10.68 -19.89 -6.75
CA ARG A 328 11.63 -20.91 -7.21
C ARG A 328 13.02 -20.30 -7.46
N LYS A 329 14.04 -21.11 -7.29
CA LYS A 329 15.39 -20.76 -7.72
C LYS A 329 15.42 -20.65 -9.24
N THR A 330 16.05 -19.61 -9.75
CA THR A 330 16.27 -19.40 -11.18
C THR A 330 17.61 -18.68 -11.38
N THR A 331 18.23 -18.88 -12.54
CA THR A 331 19.47 -18.20 -12.88
C THR A 331 19.16 -16.87 -13.56
N VAL A 332 19.76 -15.79 -13.04
CA VAL A 332 19.72 -14.46 -13.63
C VAL A 332 21.16 -13.94 -13.70
N LYS A 333 21.62 -13.60 -14.88
CA LYS A 333 23.00 -13.13 -15.14
C LYS A 333 24.06 -14.04 -14.46
N GLY A 334 23.90 -15.35 -14.58
CA GLY A 334 24.83 -16.34 -14.04
C GLY A 334 24.73 -16.59 -12.53
N LYS A 335 23.83 -15.93 -11.81
CA LYS A 335 23.63 -16.09 -10.36
C LYS A 335 22.30 -16.77 -10.05
N GLU A 336 22.29 -17.72 -9.12
CA GLU A 336 21.06 -18.27 -8.57
C GLU A 336 20.34 -17.25 -7.69
N VAL A 337 19.09 -16.99 -8.02
CA VAL A 337 18.21 -16.09 -7.28
C VAL A 337 16.82 -16.66 -7.12
N MET A 338 16.12 -16.29 -6.07
CA MET A 338 14.70 -16.63 -5.90
C MET A 338 13.83 -15.70 -6.73
N ARG A 339 12.98 -16.26 -7.57
CA ARG A 339 12.00 -15.53 -8.38
C ARG A 339 10.64 -16.20 -8.33
N ILE A 340 9.61 -15.42 -8.58
CA ILE A 340 8.25 -15.93 -8.66
C ILE A 340 8.05 -16.55 -10.04
N ALA A 341 7.66 -17.82 -10.04
CA ALA A 341 7.25 -18.56 -11.23
C ALA A 341 5.73 -18.74 -11.25
N LYS A 342 5.10 -18.41 -12.38
CA LYS A 342 3.68 -18.63 -12.64
C LYS A 342 3.49 -19.99 -13.32
N GLY A 343 2.39 -20.67 -13.02
CA GLY A 343 2.08 -21.95 -13.63
C GLY A 343 0.96 -22.69 -12.91
N ASN A 344 0.72 -23.91 -13.36
CA ASN A 344 -0.19 -24.83 -12.71
C ASN A 344 0.57 -25.61 -11.64
N TYR A 345 0.05 -25.55 -10.42
CA TYR A 345 0.64 -26.18 -9.25
C TYR A 345 -0.42 -26.94 -8.47
N GLN A 346 0.00 -27.95 -7.75
CA GLN A 346 -0.89 -28.59 -6.80
C GLN A 346 -1.20 -27.62 -5.64
N LYS A 347 -2.41 -27.68 -5.11
CA LYS A 347 -2.91 -26.78 -4.06
C LYS A 347 -1.96 -26.68 -2.88
N TRP A 348 -1.34 -27.79 -2.45
CA TRP A 348 -0.38 -27.80 -1.35
C TRP A 348 0.88 -26.96 -1.63
N GLU A 349 1.31 -26.82 -2.89
CA GLU A 349 2.46 -25.98 -3.27
C GLU A 349 2.18 -24.49 -3.10
N LEU A 350 0.90 -24.10 -3.21
CA LEU A 350 0.42 -22.73 -3.12
C LEU A 350 0.03 -22.30 -1.71
N LEU A 351 -0.04 -23.24 -0.75
CA LEU A 351 -0.42 -22.92 0.63
C LEU A 351 0.56 -21.95 1.28
N THR A 352 -0.01 -20.93 1.90
CA THR A 352 0.67 -19.95 2.75
C THR A 352 -0.19 -19.64 3.97
N SER A 353 0.38 -19.06 4.99
CA SER A 353 -0.34 -18.64 6.21
C SER A 353 -1.55 -17.74 5.93
N HIS A 354 -1.53 -17.00 4.81
CA HIS A 354 -2.65 -16.15 4.41
C HIS A 354 -3.89 -16.93 3.98
N CYS A 355 -3.74 -18.23 3.61
CA CYS A 355 -4.88 -19.08 3.27
C CYS A 355 -5.82 -19.27 4.47
N CYS A 356 -5.32 -19.28 5.71
CA CYS A 356 -6.15 -19.43 6.91
C CYS A 356 -7.28 -18.41 6.96
N ARG A 357 -6.89 -17.13 6.91
CA ARG A 357 -7.84 -16.02 7.00
C ARG A 357 -8.77 -15.95 5.78
N ARG A 358 -8.24 -16.30 4.60
CA ARG A 358 -9.04 -16.38 3.37
C ARG A 358 -10.05 -17.52 3.44
N SER A 359 -9.64 -18.69 3.94
CA SER A 359 -10.52 -19.85 4.14
C SER A 359 -11.66 -19.52 5.10
N TRP A 360 -11.36 -18.86 6.22
CA TRP A 360 -12.40 -18.40 7.13
C TRP A 360 -13.41 -17.50 6.43
N ALA A 361 -12.92 -16.46 5.75
CA ALA A 361 -13.78 -15.51 5.05
C ALA A 361 -14.67 -16.17 3.99
N THR A 362 -14.12 -17.13 3.24
CA THR A 362 -14.85 -17.86 2.20
C THR A 362 -15.85 -18.85 2.80
N ASN A 363 -15.47 -19.58 3.86
CA ASN A 363 -16.31 -20.58 4.53
C ASN A 363 -17.46 -19.93 5.33
N MET A 364 -17.29 -18.68 5.79
CA MET A 364 -18.31 -17.92 6.49
C MET A 364 -19.21 -17.10 5.55
N TYR A 365 -18.78 -16.92 4.30
CA TYR A 365 -19.58 -16.20 3.32
C TYR A 365 -20.90 -16.91 3.04
N GLY A 366 -22.04 -16.22 3.28
CA GLY A 366 -23.38 -16.78 3.21
C GLY A 366 -23.83 -17.54 4.47
N VAL A 367 -22.99 -17.55 5.52
CA VAL A 367 -23.34 -18.01 6.88
C VAL A 367 -23.48 -16.80 7.81
N LEU A 368 -22.56 -15.84 7.68
CA LEU A 368 -22.57 -14.59 8.42
C LEU A 368 -22.86 -13.42 7.46
N GLU A 369 -23.32 -12.31 8.01
CA GLU A 369 -23.46 -11.05 7.28
C GLU A 369 -22.11 -10.57 6.75
N ILE A 370 -22.09 -9.98 5.54
CA ILE A 370 -20.88 -9.51 4.89
C ILE A 370 -20.17 -8.47 5.75
N GLY A 371 -20.92 -7.63 6.46
CA GLY A 371 -20.42 -6.61 7.37
C GLY A 371 -19.56 -7.21 8.47
N ASP A 372 -20.03 -8.28 9.11
CA ASP A 372 -19.33 -8.97 10.20
C ASP A 372 -18.05 -9.64 9.70
N ILE A 373 -18.12 -10.32 8.53
CA ILE A 373 -16.95 -10.93 7.92
C ILE A 373 -15.90 -9.86 7.59
N MET A 374 -16.34 -8.72 7.05
CA MET A 374 -15.45 -7.59 6.74
C MET A 374 -14.85 -6.95 7.99
N GLN A 375 -15.59 -6.90 9.09
CA GLN A 375 -15.10 -6.40 10.37
C GLN A 375 -13.98 -7.29 10.90
N VAL A 376 -14.19 -8.62 10.98
CA VAL A 376 -13.19 -9.60 11.41
C VAL A 376 -11.98 -9.59 10.48
N THR A 377 -12.20 -9.54 9.17
CA THR A 377 -11.12 -9.56 8.16
C THR A 377 -10.50 -8.17 7.90
N GLY A 378 -11.02 -7.10 8.49
CA GLY A 378 -10.47 -5.75 8.36
C GLY A 378 -10.59 -5.14 6.96
N HIS A 379 -11.52 -5.60 6.12
CA HIS A 379 -11.78 -5.00 4.82
C HIS A 379 -12.61 -3.72 4.96
N THR A 380 -12.24 -2.68 4.21
CA THR A 380 -12.93 -1.38 4.22
C THR A 380 -13.90 -1.20 3.06
N SER A 381 -13.82 -2.06 2.06
CA SER A 381 -14.62 -2.01 0.83
C SER A 381 -15.11 -3.40 0.48
N GLU A 382 -16.41 -3.52 0.24
CA GLU A 382 -17.03 -4.77 -0.19
C GLU A 382 -16.46 -5.27 -1.53
N ALA A 383 -16.20 -4.38 -2.47
CA ALA A 383 -15.59 -4.73 -3.75
C ALA A 383 -14.20 -5.37 -3.57
N THR A 384 -13.42 -4.90 -2.58
CA THR A 384 -12.11 -5.50 -2.23
C THR A 384 -12.32 -6.84 -1.54
N PHE A 385 -13.29 -6.96 -0.66
CA PHE A 385 -13.64 -8.19 0.01
C PHE A 385 -14.12 -9.27 -0.96
N ARG A 386 -15.04 -8.96 -1.88
CA ARG A 386 -15.53 -9.90 -2.90
C ARG A 386 -14.40 -10.43 -3.78
N ARG A 387 -13.46 -9.58 -4.19
CA ARG A 387 -12.22 -10.01 -4.88
C ARG A 387 -11.35 -10.91 -3.99
N TYR A 388 -11.31 -10.63 -2.71
CA TYR A 388 -10.52 -11.41 -1.75
C TYR A 388 -11.02 -12.84 -1.61
N ILE A 389 -12.33 -13.08 -1.57
CA ILE A 389 -12.93 -14.42 -1.49
C ILE A 389 -13.16 -15.09 -2.86
N HIS A 390 -12.76 -14.42 -3.97
CA HIS A 390 -12.92 -14.91 -5.35
C HIS A 390 -14.36 -15.35 -5.69
N GLN A 391 -15.35 -14.61 -5.21
CA GLN A 391 -16.72 -14.90 -5.55
C GLN A 391 -16.96 -14.72 -7.06
N LYS A 392 -17.32 -15.80 -7.75
CA LYS A 392 -17.72 -15.75 -9.15
C LYS A 392 -19.14 -15.18 -9.25
N PRO A 393 -19.45 -14.34 -10.27
CA PRO A 393 -20.81 -13.83 -10.49
C PRO A 393 -21.89 -14.93 -10.63
N ILE A 394 -21.51 -16.12 -11.07
CA ILE A 394 -22.40 -17.29 -11.28
C ILE A 394 -22.93 -17.84 -9.95
N GLU A 395 -22.21 -17.72 -8.84
CA GLU A 395 -22.68 -18.20 -7.54
C GLU A 395 -23.82 -17.35 -6.98
N THR A 396 -23.97 -16.13 -7.46
CA THR A 396 -25.11 -15.26 -7.12
C THR A 396 -26.42 -15.78 -7.75
N ARG A 397 -26.36 -16.36 -8.97
CA ARG A 397 -27.55 -16.94 -9.66
C ARG A 397 -28.14 -18.17 -8.97
N ARG A 398 -27.36 -18.92 -8.19
CA ARG A 398 -27.79 -20.12 -7.46
C ARG A 398 -28.47 -19.81 -6.12
N ARG A 399 -28.52 -18.54 -5.72
CA ARG A 399 -29.09 -18.07 -4.45
C ARG A 399 -30.41 -17.32 -4.62
N ILE A 400 -30.83 -17.07 -5.85
CA ILE A 400 -32.13 -16.57 -6.26
C ILE A 400 -32.94 -17.73 -6.84
#